data_471db88b5d07f13d1ac99020299b2624
#
_entry.id   471db88b5d07f13d1ac99020299b2624
#
_cell.length_a   1.000
_cell.length_b   1.000
_cell.length_c   1.000
_cell.angle_alpha   90.00
_cell.angle_beta   90.00
_cell.angle_gamma   90.00
#
_symmetry.space_group_name_H-M   'P 1'
#
loop_
_entity.id
_entity.type
_entity.pdbx_description
1 polymer ?
#
loop_
_entity_poly.entity_id
_entity_poly.type
_entity_poly.pdbx_seq_one_letter_code
_entity_poly.pdbx_strand_id
1 'polypeptide(L)'
;MTASRGRGVGSTGPAQPGPGFRRGTAAGVSLPAVTERAGLRRHFRSALAGYPVGAYRDWFRAQEELRERGDAETARALADDLWELLPSLPFDAEEQRARFFHNAAVFYGSPGPAADLSRARSAFAVALEHFAEDAENGWHARALHNFATALSNLGATTDELAEAVALFERALAWRTSEREIARGVTLHNLGLARRRLAELDPERAAEHLASSAEALREAVAIRGRHGLAEGRALSERHLAVSLALLEHKPR
;
A
#
# COMPACT_ATOMS: atom_id res chain seq x y z
N MET A 1 40.41 20.04 -3.99
CA MET A 1 39.18 20.72 -3.65
C MET A 1 38.10 20.35 -4.67
N THR A 2 37.30 19.35 -4.40
CA THR A 2 36.07 19.09 -5.18
C THR A 2 35.10 18.39 -4.20
N ALA A 3 34.02 19.07 -3.94
CA ALA A 3 33.00 18.70 -2.97
C ALA A 3 32.16 17.50 -3.48
N SER A 4 32.14 16.43 -2.71
CA SER A 4 31.20 15.30 -2.86
C SER A 4 29.80 15.74 -2.42
N ARG A 5 28.87 15.81 -3.36
CA ARG A 5 27.44 15.99 -3.05
C ARG A 5 26.86 14.61 -2.74
N GLY A 6 26.50 14.40 -1.48
CA GLY A 6 25.68 13.28 -1.04
C GLY A 6 24.32 13.31 -1.76
N ARG A 7 23.98 12.22 -2.45
CA ARG A 7 22.62 12.00 -2.99
C ARG A 7 21.78 11.34 -1.93
N GLY A 8 20.68 12.01 -1.61
CA GLY A 8 19.67 11.55 -0.68
C GLY A 8 19.10 10.18 -1.08
N VAL A 9 18.83 9.39 -0.08
CA VAL A 9 18.14 8.11 -0.15
C VAL A 9 16.75 8.38 -0.73
N GLY A 10 16.48 7.85 -1.92
CA GLY A 10 15.21 8.00 -2.61
C GLY A 10 14.08 7.37 -1.81
N SER A 11 13.17 8.21 -1.35
CA SER A 11 11.85 7.87 -0.84
C SER A 11 11.17 6.91 -1.81
N THR A 12 10.77 5.74 -1.32
CA THR A 12 9.84 4.84 -2.01
C THR A 12 8.51 5.58 -2.16
N GLY A 13 8.24 6.10 -3.35
CA GLY A 13 6.98 6.77 -3.66
C GLY A 13 5.78 5.84 -3.40
N PRO A 14 4.61 6.40 -3.03
CA PRO A 14 3.41 5.62 -2.75
C PRO A 14 3.05 4.77 -3.96
N ALA A 15 2.55 3.55 -3.69
CA ALA A 15 2.06 2.64 -4.70
C ALA A 15 1.09 3.37 -5.65
N GLN A 16 1.43 3.43 -6.94
CA GLN A 16 0.59 4.11 -7.92
C GLN A 16 -0.81 3.48 -7.92
N PRO A 17 -1.88 4.29 -7.92
CA PRO A 17 -3.22 3.78 -8.07
C PRO A 17 -3.31 3.02 -9.40
N GLY A 18 -3.71 1.76 -9.33
CA GLY A 18 -3.76 0.84 -10.48
C GLY A 18 -4.61 1.38 -11.64
N PRO A 19 -4.42 0.85 -12.86
CA PRO A 19 -5.06 1.31 -14.08
C PRO A 19 -6.57 1.00 -14.10
N GLY A 20 -7.36 1.87 -13.51
CA GLY A 20 -8.82 1.75 -13.48
C GLY A 20 -9.50 3.11 -13.29
N PHE A 21 -8.77 4.10 -12.85
CA PHE A 21 -9.27 5.46 -12.78
C PHE A 21 -9.04 6.18 -14.12
N ARG A 22 -9.98 6.07 -15.06
CA ARG A 22 -10.02 7.01 -16.19
C ARG A 22 -10.06 8.42 -15.57
N ARG A 23 -9.11 9.27 -15.95
CA ARG A 23 -9.18 10.70 -15.71
C ARG A 23 -10.40 11.26 -16.47
N GLY A 24 -11.56 11.15 -15.84
CA GLY A 24 -12.69 12.00 -16.23
C GLY A 24 -12.27 13.43 -15.87
N THR A 25 -12.32 14.33 -16.81
CA THR A 25 -12.23 15.78 -16.61
C THR A 25 -13.50 16.24 -15.88
N ALA A 26 -13.63 15.88 -14.60
CA ALA A 26 -14.54 16.58 -13.72
C ALA A 26 -13.83 17.88 -13.36
N ALA A 27 -14.47 19.01 -13.63
CA ALA A 27 -14.03 20.34 -13.22
C ALA A 27 -13.54 20.24 -11.77
N GLY A 28 -12.24 20.51 -11.57
CA GLY A 28 -11.64 20.43 -10.25
C GLY A 28 -12.37 21.40 -9.36
N VAL A 29 -13.10 20.87 -8.38
CA VAL A 29 -13.53 21.69 -7.26
C VAL A 29 -12.22 22.11 -6.60
N SER A 30 -11.85 23.38 -6.81
CA SER A 30 -10.75 24.00 -6.08
C SER A 30 -11.09 23.77 -4.62
N LEU A 31 -10.21 23.09 -3.88
CA LEU A 31 -10.37 23.02 -2.43
C LEU A 31 -10.56 24.45 -1.96
N PRO A 32 -11.62 24.76 -1.19
CA PRO A 32 -11.78 26.10 -0.67
C PRO A 32 -10.46 26.47 -0.01
N ALA A 33 -10.02 27.71 -0.18
CA ALA A 33 -8.84 28.25 0.49
C ALA A 33 -9.12 28.37 2.01
N VAL A 34 -9.49 27.26 2.61
CA VAL A 34 -9.78 27.14 4.03
C VAL A 34 -8.46 26.85 4.70
N THR A 35 -7.81 27.92 5.10
CA THR A 35 -6.51 27.87 5.80
C THR A 35 -6.61 27.33 7.23
N GLU A 36 -7.83 27.16 7.74
CA GLU A 36 -8.05 26.73 9.11
C GLU A 36 -8.49 25.25 9.18
N ARG A 37 -7.82 24.47 10.03
CA ARG A 37 -8.12 23.04 10.33
C ARG A 37 -9.61 22.77 10.55
N ALA A 38 -10.30 23.61 11.34
CA ALA A 38 -11.72 23.45 11.62
C ALA A 38 -12.62 23.59 10.37
N GLY A 39 -12.22 24.45 9.43
CA GLY A 39 -12.93 24.62 8.17
C GLY A 39 -12.79 23.42 7.25
N LEU A 40 -11.58 22.88 7.09
CA LEU A 40 -11.33 21.64 6.33
C LEU A 40 -12.11 20.46 6.90
N ARG A 41 -12.08 20.26 8.20
CA ARG A 41 -12.83 19.21 8.89
C ARG A 41 -14.33 19.30 8.61
N ARG A 42 -14.93 20.49 8.74
CA ARG A 42 -16.38 20.67 8.46
C ARG A 42 -16.70 20.39 6.99
N HIS A 43 -15.88 20.91 6.07
CA HIS A 43 -16.05 20.70 4.65
C HIS A 43 -16.06 19.21 4.30
N PHE A 44 -15.04 18.45 4.75
CA PHE A 44 -14.94 17.02 4.44
C PHE A 44 -16.00 16.18 5.13
N ARG A 45 -16.40 16.49 6.37
CA ARG A 45 -17.53 15.80 7.02
C ARG A 45 -18.82 15.97 6.20
N SER A 46 -19.13 17.18 5.77
CA SER A 46 -20.32 17.43 4.96
C SER A 46 -20.24 16.75 3.60
N ALA A 47 -19.10 16.81 2.94
CA ALA A 47 -18.90 16.24 1.62
C ALA A 47 -18.95 14.69 1.66
N LEU A 48 -18.31 14.07 2.65
CA LEU A 48 -18.35 12.61 2.83
C LEU A 48 -19.77 12.11 3.11
N ALA A 49 -20.53 12.81 3.95
CA ALA A 49 -21.91 12.44 4.24
C ALA A 49 -22.86 12.59 3.03
N GLY A 50 -22.57 13.53 2.10
CA GLY A 50 -23.39 13.78 0.93
C GLY A 50 -23.01 12.95 -0.31
N TYR A 51 -21.72 12.78 -0.58
CA TYR A 51 -21.23 12.05 -1.76
C TYR A 51 -19.88 11.36 -1.47
N PRO A 52 -19.88 10.18 -0.89
CA PRO A 52 -18.68 9.56 -0.35
C PRO A 52 -17.53 9.38 -1.37
N VAL A 53 -17.84 8.91 -2.58
CA VAL A 53 -16.83 8.57 -3.58
C VAL A 53 -16.10 9.79 -4.13
N GLY A 54 -16.83 10.87 -4.41
CA GLY A 54 -16.23 12.13 -4.87
C GLY A 54 -15.44 12.81 -3.77
N ALA A 55 -16.05 12.93 -2.60
CA ALA A 55 -15.45 13.54 -1.43
C ALA A 55 -14.19 12.81 -0.96
N TYR A 56 -14.14 11.48 -1.08
CA TYR A 56 -12.94 10.70 -0.76
C TYR A 56 -11.74 11.09 -1.64
N ARG A 57 -11.96 11.33 -2.93
CA ARG A 57 -10.89 11.76 -3.83
C ARG A 57 -10.32 13.12 -3.45
N ASP A 58 -11.20 14.06 -3.12
CA ASP A 58 -10.81 15.40 -2.69
C ASP A 58 -10.12 15.37 -1.32
N TRP A 59 -10.64 14.53 -0.41
CA TRP A 59 -10.02 14.27 0.88
C TRP A 59 -8.61 13.68 0.74
N PHE A 60 -8.42 12.69 -0.15
CA PHE A 60 -7.11 12.10 -0.41
C PHE A 60 -6.12 13.13 -0.94
N ARG A 61 -6.55 14.01 -1.86
CA ARG A 61 -5.72 15.11 -2.37
C ARG A 61 -5.33 16.08 -1.25
N ALA A 62 -6.26 16.44 -0.37
CA ALA A 62 -5.96 17.29 0.78
C ALA A 62 -4.92 16.65 1.72
N GLN A 63 -4.98 15.35 1.94
CA GLN A 63 -3.98 14.65 2.72
C GLN A 63 -2.57 14.74 2.10
N GLU A 64 -2.45 14.59 0.78
CA GLU A 64 -1.18 14.75 0.07
C GLU A 64 -0.66 16.19 0.20
N GLU A 65 -1.50 17.20 0.02
CA GLU A 65 -1.11 18.61 0.19
C GLU A 65 -0.67 18.93 1.63
N LEU A 66 -1.37 18.41 2.64
CA LEU A 66 -1.00 18.57 4.05
C LEU A 66 0.34 17.89 4.35
N ARG A 67 0.57 16.73 3.79
CA ARG A 67 1.85 16.01 3.92
C ARG A 67 3.00 16.81 3.30
N GLU A 68 2.80 17.39 2.11
CA GLU A 68 3.80 18.20 1.44
C GLU A 68 4.13 19.49 2.23
N ARG A 69 3.15 20.06 2.90
CA ARG A 69 3.32 21.25 3.79
C ARG A 69 3.89 20.88 5.16
N GLY A 70 3.99 19.62 5.51
CA GLY A 70 4.42 19.18 6.83
C GLY A 70 3.37 19.34 7.94
N ASP A 71 2.10 19.58 7.59
CA ASP A 71 1.01 19.73 8.55
C ASP A 71 0.44 18.37 8.97
N ALA A 72 1.24 17.63 9.74
CA ALA A 72 0.91 16.30 10.22
C ALA A 72 -0.29 16.28 11.18
N GLU A 73 -0.50 17.35 11.94
CA GLU A 73 -1.59 17.45 12.91
C GLU A 73 -2.95 17.53 12.21
N THR A 74 -3.07 18.41 11.21
CA THR A 74 -4.31 18.52 10.43
C THR A 74 -4.56 17.26 9.62
N ALA A 75 -3.52 16.65 9.03
CA ALA A 75 -3.63 15.39 8.30
C ALA A 75 -4.19 14.27 9.19
N ARG A 76 -3.67 14.12 10.41
CA ARG A 76 -4.15 13.13 11.38
C ARG A 76 -5.61 13.39 11.78
N ALA A 77 -5.96 14.63 12.07
CA ALA A 77 -7.31 14.99 12.45
C ALA A 77 -8.35 14.70 11.36
N LEU A 78 -8.00 14.93 10.08
CA LEU A 78 -8.87 14.57 8.96
C LEU A 78 -9.00 13.05 8.79
N ALA A 79 -7.93 12.31 9.08
CA ALA A 79 -7.97 10.85 9.09
C ALA A 79 -8.89 10.32 10.20
N ASP A 80 -8.86 10.92 11.37
CA ASP A 80 -9.76 10.59 12.47
C ASP A 80 -11.22 10.88 12.09
N ASP A 81 -11.50 12.01 11.46
CA ASP A 81 -12.83 12.35 10.97
C ASP A 81 -13.36 11.34 9.94
N LEU A 82 -12.51 10.90 9.01
CA LEU A 82 -12.89 9.85 8.05
C LEU A 82 -13.25 8.57 8.77
N TRP A 83 -12.43 8.13 9.73
CA TRP A 83 -12.66 6.89 10.47
C TRP A 83 -13.98 6.90 11.23
N GLU A 84 -14.31 8.02 11.88
CA GLU A 84 -15.57 8.19 12.60
C GLU A 84 -16.80 8.12 11.67
N LEU A 85 -16.66 8.61 10.43
CA LEU A 85 -17.76 8.65 9.47
C LEU A 85 -17.95 7.34 8.69
N LEU A 86 -16.89 6.54 8.50
CA LEU A 86 -16.91 5.34 7.66
C LEU A 86 -18.12 4.42 7.90
N PRO A 87 -18.52 4.09 9.14
CA PRO A 87 -19.65 3.18 9.39
C PRO A 87 -21.00 3.74 8.97
N SER A 88 -21.13 5.07 8.90
CA SER A 88 -22.40 5.77 8.63
C SER A 88 -22.52 6.31 7.20
N LEU A 89 -21.50 6.13 6.35
CA LEU A 89 -21.54 6.63 4.99
C LEU A 89 -22.65 5.93 4.16
N PRO A 90 -23.44 6.68 3.40
CA PRO A 90 -24.45 6.10 2.53
C PRO A 90 -23.80 5.50 1.28
N PHE A 91 -23.89 4.20 1.11
CA PHE A 91 -23.43 3.48 -0.07
C PHE A 91 -24.64 2.86 -0.79
N ASP A 92 -24.67 3.01 -2.12
CA ASP A 92 -25.76 2.49 -2.95
C ASP A 92 -25.66 0.97 -3.16
N ALA A 93 -24.45 0.41 -2.98
CA ALA A 93 -24.16 -1.01 -3.18
C ALA A 93 -23.02 -1.49 -2.27
N GLU A 94 -23.08 -2.75 -1.84
CA GLU A 94 -22.05 -3.38 -1.03
C GLU A 94 -20.66 -3.38 -1.73
N GLU A 95 -20.61 -3.55 -3.04
CA GLU A 95 -19.36 -3.46 -3.80
C GLU A 95 -18.74 -2.07 -3.69
N GLN A 96 -19.54 -1.01 -3.75
CA GLN A 96 -19.09 0.37 -3.59
C GLN A 96 -18.52 0.59 -2.18
N ARG A 97 -19.23 0.08 -1.16
CA ARG A 97 -18.80 0.09 0.23
C ARG A 97 -17.45 -0.64 0.38
N ALA A 98 -17.33 -1.85 -0.13
CA ALA A 98 -16.10 -2.65 -0.05
C ALA A 98 -14.91 -1.95 -0.73
N ARG A 99 -15.11 -1.36 -1.90
CA ARG A 99 -14.08 -0.57 -2.61
C ARG A 99 -13.66 0.67 -1.83
N PHE A 100 -14.61 1.32 -1.17
CA PHE A 100 -14.32 2.49 -0.34
C PHE A 100 -13.49 2.10 0.89
N PHE A 101 -13.90 1.05 1.62
CA PHE A 101 -13.16 0.51 2.76
C PHE A 101 -11.76 0.04 2.35
N HIS A 102 -11.61 -0.62 1.19
CA HIS A 102 -10.31 -0.99 0.64
C HIS A 102 -9.41 0.24 0.43
N ASN A 103 -9.94 1.33 -0.14
CA ASN A 103 -9.16 2.55 -0.37
C ASN A 103 -8.79 3.24 0.96
N ALA A 104 -9.71 3.29 1.91
CA ALA A 104 -9.43 3.79 3.26
C ALA A 104 -8.35 2.94 3.96
N ALA A 105 -8.43 1.61 3.82
CA ALA A 105 -7.43 0.68 4.36
C ALA A 105 -6.04 0.93 3.77
N VAL A 106 -5.93 1.12 2.46
CA VAL A 106 -4.67 1.47 1.78
C VAL A 106 -4.12 2.78 2.33
N PHE A 107 -4.98 3.76 2.55
CA PHE A 107 -4.58 5.05 3.10
C PHE A 107 -3.99 4.91 4.53
N TYR A 108 -4.72 4.26 5.46
CA TYR A 108 -4.21 4.03 6.82
C TYR A 108 -3.01 3.08 6.86
N GLY A 109 -2.89 2.18 5.91
CA GLY A 109 -1.78 1.24 5.76
C GLY A 109 -0.54 1.83 5.09
N SER A 110 -0.60 3.07 4.62
CA SER A 110 0.53 3.75 3.99
C SER A 110 1.33 4.55 5.03
N PRO A 111 2.69 4.57 4.94
CA PRO A 111 3.50 5.39 5.81
C PRO A 111 3.17 6.87 5.70
N GLY A 112 2.98 7.53 6.84
CA GLY A 112 2.66 8.96 6.88
C GLY A 112 1.96 9.39 8.17
N PRO A 113 1.55 10.66 8.28
CA PRO A 113 0.94 11.18 9.51
C PRO A 113 -0.35 10.49 9.93
N ALA A 114 -1.07 9.92 8.96
CA ALA A 114 -2.32 9.20 9.19
C ALA A 114 -2.15 7.69 9.31
N ALA A 115 -0.92 7.16 9.27
CA ALA A 115 -0.64 5.74 9.36
C ALA A 115 -1.24 5.13 10.64
N ASP A 116 -2.02 4.06 10.47
CA ASP A 116 -2.69 3.37 11.56
C ASP A 116 -3.00 1.93 11.13
N LEU A 117 -2.16 1.00 11.57
CA LEU A 117 -2.28 -0.41 11.18
C LEU A 117 -3.57 -1.05 11.68
N SER A 118 -4.08 -0.65 12.86
CA SER A 118 -5.33 -1.17 13.40
C SER A 118 -6.54 -0.78 12.54
N ARG A 119 -6.61 0.49 12.14
CA ARG A 119 -7.64 0.98 11.21
C ARG A 119 -7.51 0.33 9.83
N ALA A 120 -6.29 0.20 9.32
CA ALA A 120 -6.04 -0.48 8.06
C ALA A 120 -6.54 -1.92 8.10
N ARG A 121 -6.20 -2.66 9.15
CA ARG A 121 -6.65 -4.04 9.38
C ARG A 121 -8.17 -4.16 9.39
N SER A 122 -8.83 -3.31 10.18
CA SER A 122 -10.31 -3.31 10.28
C SER A 122 -10.98 -2.99 8.95
N ALA A 123 -10.47 -2.02 8.20
CA ALA A 123 -11.03 -1.66 6.91
C ALA A 123 -10.74 -2.71 5.82
N PHE A 124 -9.56 -3.36 5.82
CA PHE A 124 -9.29 -4.51 4.93
C PHE A 124 -10.20 -5.69 5.25
N ALA A 125 -10.52 -5.96 6.52
CA ALA A 125 -11.44 -7.04 6.88
C ALA A 125 -12.82 -6.84 6.22
N VAL A 126 -13.40 -5.63 6.31
CA VAL A 126 -14.68 -5.30 5.65
C VAL A 126 -14.59 -5.47 4.13
N ALA A 127 -13.50 -5.01 3.51
CA ALA A 127 -13.32 -5.14 2.08
C ALA A 127 -13.18 -6.60 1.64
N LEU A 128 -12.40 -7.39 2.36
CA LEU A 128 -12.14 -8.80 2.06
C LEU A 128 -13.37 -9.68 2.28
N GLU A 129 -14.23 -9.37 3.25
CA GLU A 129 -15.51 -10.06 3.46
C GLU A 129 -16.37 -10.01 2.19
N HIS A 130 -16.44 -8.84 1.53
CA HIS A 130 -17.19 -8.71 0.29
C HIS A 130 -16.47 -9.32 -0.93
N PHE A 131 -15.13 -9.18 -1.02
CA PHE A 131 -14.35 -9.66 -2.17
C PHE A 131 -13.97 -11.14 -2.07
N ALA A 132 -14.49 -11.87 -1.08
CA ALA A 132 -13.97 -13.15 -0.63
C ALA A 132 -13.81 -14.21 -1.74
N GLU A 133 -14.59 -14.16 -2.82
CA GLU A 133 -14.60 -15.26 -3.78
C GLU A 133 -14.70 -14.83 -5.26
N ASP A 134 -14.56 -13.54 -5.57
CA ASP A 134 -14.63 -13.11 -6.96
C ASP A 134 -13.25 -13.09 -7.61
N ALA A 135 -12.90 -14.23 -8.23
CA ALA A 135 -11.62 -14.41 -8.94
C ALA A 135 -11.53 -13.56 -10.22
N GLU A 136 -12.65 -13.27 -10.87
CA GLU A 136 -12.66 -12.65 -12.20
C GLU A 136 -12.24 -11.18 -12.18
N ASN A 137 -12.69 -10.39 -11.21
CA ASN A 137 -12.36 -8.97 -11.15
C ASN A 137 -11.02 -8.66 -10.46
N GLY A 138 -10.45 -9.61 -9.74
CA GLY A 138 -9.14 -9.50 -9.07
C GLY A 138 -9.10 -8.55 -7.88
N TRP A 139 -10.25 -8.11 -7.37
CA TRP A 139 -10.31 -7.26 -6.18
C TRP A 139 -9.85 -8.00 -4.92
N HIS A 140 -10.18 -9.30 -4.81
CA HIS A 140 -9.74 -10.13 -3.69
C HIS A 140 -8.20 -10.18 -3.61
N ALA A 141 -7.53 -10.57 -4.70
CA ALA A 141 -6.07 -10.61 -4.76
C ALA A 141 -5.42 -9.24 -4.52
N ARG A 142 -6.08 -8.17 -4.98
CA ARG A 142 -5.62 -6.80 -4.76
C ARG A 142 -5.73 -6.38 -3.29
N ALA A 143 -6.84 -6.73 -2.64
CA ALA A 143 -7.05 -6.44 -1.23
C ALA A 143 -6.04 -7.19 -0.34
N LEU A 144 -5.84 -8.49 -0.60
CA LEU A 144 -4.81 -9.29 0.07
C LEU A 144 -3.40 -8.68 -0.10
N HIS A 145 -3.02 -8.32 -1.34
CA HIS A 145 -1.73 -7.70 -1.62
C HIS A 145 -1.54 -6.37 -0.88
N ASN A 146 -2.56 -5.50 -0.89
CA ASN A 146 -2.46 -4.20 -0.23
C ASN A 146 -2.45 -4.32 1.29
N PHE A 147 -3.19 -5.29 1.85
CA PHE A 147 -3.15 -5.57 3.28
C PHE A 147 -1.76 -6.09 3.70
N ALA A 148 -1.19 -7.03 2.94
CA ALA A 148 0.17 -7.50 3.15
C ALA A 148 1.20 -6.35 3.07
N THR A 149 1.00 -5.41 2.14
CA THR A 149 1.84 -4.22 2.00
C THR A 149 1.73 -3.31 3.23
N ALA A 150 0.53 -3.09 3.76
CA ALA A 150 0.33 -2.31 4.98
C ALA A 150 1.05 -2.93 6.18
N LEU A 151 0.89 -4.25 6.38
CA LEU A 151 1.62 -5.00 7.41
C LEU A 151 3.14 -4.93 7.21
N SER A 152 3.61 -5.07 5.97
CA SER A 152 5.05 -4.96 5.67
C SER A 152 5.61 -3.57 5.94
N ASN A 153 4.81 -2.50 5.77
CA ASN A 153 5.27 -1.14 5.97
C ASN A 153 5.22 -0.69 7.43
N LEU A 154 4.17 -1.06 8.15
CA LEU A 154 3.84 -0.55 9.47
C LEU A 154 4.02 -1.59 10.59
N GLY A 155 4.00 -2.88 10.26
CA GLY A 155 4.17 -3.97 11.23
C GLY A 155 5.55 -3.91 11.89
N ALA A 156 5.59 -4.13 13.20
CA ALA A 156 6.80 -4.07 14.01
C ALA A 156 7.19 -5.43 14.61
N THR A 157 6.33 -6.44 14.49
CA THR A 157 6.52 -7.76 15.10
C THR A 157 6.75 -8.85 14.05
N THR A 158 7.36 -9.95 14.50
CA THR A 158 7.53 -11.15 13.67
C THR A 158 6.19 -11.69 13.18
N ASP A 159 5.16 -11.69 14.03
CA ASP A 159 3.83 -12.20 13.69
C ASP A 159 3.16 -11.35 12.59
N GLU A 160 3.25 -10.03 12.67
CA GLU A 160 2.72 -9.12 11.64
C GLU A 160 3.41 -9.31 10.29
N LEU A 161 4.73 -9.51 10.29
CA LEU A 161 5.47 -9.77 9.05
C LEU A 161 5.21 -11.19 8.53
N ALA A 162 5.03 -12.19 9.38
CA ALA A 162 4.63 -13.53 8.96
C ALA A 162 3.22 -13.52 8.35
N GLU A 163 2.28 -12.76 8.93
CA GLU A 163 0.95 -12.53 8.35
C GLU A 163 1.05 -11.84 6.98
N ALA A 164 1.93 -10.83 6.84
CA ALA A 164 2.16 -10.18 5.54
C ALA A 164 2.64 -11.17 4.48
N VAL A 165 3.59 -12.03 4.82
CA VAL A 165 4.08 -13.10 3.92
C VAL A 165 2.94 -14.02 3.50
N ALA A 166 2.14 -14.52 4.45
CA ALA A 166 1.02 -15.40 4.17
C ALA A 166 -0.04 -14.73 3.26
N LEU A 167 -0.33 -13.45 3.47
CA LEU A 167 -1.26 -12.70 2.63
C LEU A 167 -0.74 -12.48 1.21
N PHE A 168 0.57 -12.20 1.03
CA PHE A 168 1.17 -12.13 -0.30
C PHE A 168 1.10 -13.48 -1.03
N GLU A 169 1.36 -14.58 -0.35
CA GLU A 169 1.25 -15.94 -0.91
C GLU A 169 -0.18 -16.24 -1.34
N ARG A 170 -1.16 -15.92 -0.50
CA ARG A 170 -2.58 -16.00 -0.87
C ARG A 170 -2.92 -15.14 -2.08
N ALA A 171 -2.43 -13.91 -2.14
CA ALA A 171 -2.64 -13.04 -3.31
C ALA A 171 -2.02 -13.62 -4.59
N LEU A 172 -0.88 -14.31 -4.51
CA LEU A 172 -0.23 -14.99 -5.64
C LEU A 172 -1.04 -16.16 -6.18
N ALA A 173 -1.78 -16.88 -5.34
CA ALA A 173 -2.66 -17.97 -5.77
C ALA A 173 -3.77 -17.46 -6.73
N TRP A 174 -4.21 -16.23 -6.59
CA TRP A 174 -5.21 -15.59 -7.45
C TRP A 174 -4.63 -14.79 -8.63
N ARG A 175 -3.30 -14.63 -8.69
CA ARG A 175 -2.60 -13.91 -9.76
C ARG A 175 -1.98 -14.89 -10.76
N THR A 176 -2.83 -15.39 -11.64
CA THR A 176 -2.47 -16.32 -12.72
C THR A 176 -1.60 -15.67 -13.80
N SER A 177 -1.22 -16.44 -14.82
CA SER A 177 -0.45 -15.97 -15.98
C SER A 177 -1.06 -14.78 -16.72
N GLU A 178 -2.39 -14.64 -16.71
CA GLU A 178 -3.09 -13.51 -17.33
C GLU A 178 -2.85 -12.17 -16.62
N ARG A 179 -2.40 -12.22 -15.35
CA ARG A 179 -2.10 -11.05 -14.51
C ARG A 179 -0.63 -11.01 -14.11
N GLU A 180 0.25 -11.39 -15.02
CA GLU A 180 1.66 -11.60 -14.76
C GLU A 180 2.36 -10.35 -14.22
N ILE A 181 2.06 -9.15 -14.73
CA ILE A 181 2.62 -7.89 -14.20
C ILE A 181 2.28 -7.70 -12.71
N ALA A 182 1.00 -7.92 -12.35
CA ALA A 182 0.57 -7.81 -10.96
C ALA A 182 1.21 -8.90 -10.08
N ARG A 183 1.43 -10.11 -10.64
CA ARG A 183 2.19 -11.18 -9.99
C ARG A 183 3.62 -10.73 -9.68
N GLY A 184 4.32 -10.14 -10.66
CA GLY A 184 5.68 -9.61 -10.48
C GLY A 184 5.79 -8.53 -9.40
N VAL A 185 4.75 -7.68 -9.25
CA VAL A 185 4.69 -6.70 -8.15
C VAL A 185 4.54 -7.39 -6.80
N THR A 186 3.66 -8.41 -6.71
CA THR A 186 3.46 -9.14 -5.44
C THR A 186 4.70 -9.91 -5.03
N LEU A 187 5.36 -10.58 -5.96
CA LEU A 187 6.60 -11.31 -5.72
C LEU A 187 7.72 -10.39 -5.22
N HIS A 188 7.83 -9.19 -5.80
CA HIS A 188 8.78 -8.19 -5.32
C HIS A 188 8.52 -7.84 -3.85
N ASN A 189 7.28 -7.49 -3.51
CA ASN A 189 6.91 -7.11 -2.14
C ASN A 189 7.02 -8.29 -1.17
N LEU A 190 6.69 -9.50 -1.59
CA LEU A 190 6.91 -10.73 -0.81
C LEU A 190 8.39 -10.92 -0.48
N GLY A 191 9.27 -10.71 -1.47
CA GLY A 191 10.71 -10.77 -1.24
C GLY A 191 11.19 -9.75 -0.20
N LEU A 192 10.66 -8.53 -0.24
CA LEU A 192 10.99 -7.51 0.76
C LEU A 192 10.46 -7.87 2.16
N ALA A 193 9.23 -8.37 2.26
CA ALA A 193 8.64 -8.80 3.53
C ALA A 193 9.44 -9.95 4.17
N ARG A 194 9.83 -10.96 3.39
CA ARG A 194 10.67 -12.07 3.86
C ARG A 194 12.05 -11.62 4.32
N ARG A 195 12.68 -10.68 3.61
CA ARG A 195 13.96 -10.11 4.06
C ARG A 195 13.81 -9.39 5.39
N ARG A 196 12.76 -8.60 5.57
CA ARG A 196 12.48 -7.91 6.83
C ARG A 196 12.17 -8.91 7.96
N LEU A 197 11.46 -9.98 7.65
CA LEU A 197 11.22 -11.07 8.60
C LEU A 197 12.53 -11.73 9.06
N ALA A 198 13.51 -11.87 8.16
CA ALA A 198 14.85 -12.38 8.50
C ALA A 198 15.61 -11.50 9.50
N GLU A 199 15.29 -10.22 9.56
CA GLU A 199 15.88 -9.29 10.55
C GLU A 199 15.27 -9.48 11.94
N LEU A 200 14.00 -9.88 12.03
CA LEU A 200 13.25 -10.08 13.27
C LEU A 200 13.28 -11.54 13.77
N ASP A 201 13.59 -12.48 12.91
CA ASP A 201 13.70 -13.91 13.19
C ASP A 201 15.12 -14.42 12.85
N PRO A 202 16.11 -14.19 13.72
CA PRO A 202 17.48 -14.57 13.44
C PRO A 202 17.69 -16.08 13.31
N GLU A 203 16.87 -16.90 13.96
CA GLU A 203 16.98 -18.36 13.93
C GLU A 203 16.65 -18.91 12.54
N ARG A 204 15.66 -18.34 11.88
CA ARG A 204 15.22 -18.74 10.53
C ARG A 204 15.65 -17.76 9.42
N ALA A 205 16.52 -16.81 9.72
CA ALA A 205 16.87 -15.76 8.78
C ALA A 205 17.47 -16.29 7.46
N ALA A 206 18.25 -17.38 7.47
CA ALA A 206 18.78 -17.98 6.24
C ALA A 206 17.65 -18.52 5.34
N GLU A 207 16.64 -19.16 5.92
CA GLU A 207 15.44 -19.63 5.21
C GLU A 207 14.67 -18.46 4.60
N HIS A 208 14.42 -17.41 5.39
CA HIS A 208 13.71 -16.22 4.94
C HIS A 208 14.48 -15.48 3.83
N LEU A 209 15.79 -15.36 3.93
CA LEU A 209 16.63 -14.73 2.89
C LEU A 209 16.67 -15.54 1.61
N ALA A 210 16.78 -16.88 1.68
CA ALA A 210 16.74 -17.74 0.51
C ALA A 210 15.40 -17.61 -0.22
N SER A 211 14.29 -17.66 0.52
CA SER A 211 12.94 -17.49 -0.02
C SER A 211 12.68 -16.06 -0.55
N SER A 212 13.31 -15.04 0.06
CA SER A 212 13.32 -13.65 -0.46
C SER A 212 14.00 -13.59 -1.82
N ALA A 213 15.18 -14.20 -1.94
CA ALA A 213 15.94 -14.20 -3.20
C ALA A 213 15.19 -14.93 -4.32
N GLU A 214 14.49 -16.00 -4.01
CA GLU A 214 13.66 -16.76 -4.97
C GLU A 214 12.50 -15.90 -5.51
N ALA A 215 11.73 -15.28 -4.64
CA ALA A 215 10.63 -14.39 -5.02
C ALA A 215 11.12 -13.19 -5.87
N LEU A 216 12.26 -12.59 -5.50
CA LEU A 216 12.84 -11.48 -6.25
C LEU A 216 13.38 -11.89 -7.62
N ARG A 217 13.95 -13.11 -7.78
CA ARG A 217 14.36 -13.63 -9.10
C ARG A 217 13.16 -13.78 -10.02
N GLU A 218 12.06 -14.34 -9.54
CA GLU A 218 10.83 -14.47 -10.33
C GLU A 218 10.28 -13.09 -10.72
N ALA A 219 10.27 -12.11 -9.80
CA ALA A 219 9.87 -10.74 -10.09
C ALA A 219 10.74 -10.08 -11.16
N VAL A 220 12.06 -10.28 -11.12
CA VAL A 220 13.01 -9.81 -12.15
C VAL A 220 12.69 -10.42 -13.52
N ALA A 221 12.45 -11.74 -13.57
CA ALA A 221 12.13 -12.44 -14.80
C ALA A 221 10.83 -11.93 -15.43
N ILE A 222 9.76 -11.79 -14.64
CA ILE A 222 8.48 -11.24 -15.11
C ILE A 222 8.65 -9.82 -15.64
N ARG A 223 9.27 -8.94 -14.86
CA ARG A 223 9.48 -7.53 -15.25
C ARG A 223 10.34 -7.40 -16.51
N GLY A 224 11.30 -8.32 -16.69
CA GLY A 224 12.12 -8.40 -17.91
C GLY A 224 11.30 -8.76 -19.13
N ARG A 225 10.45 -9.80 -19.06
CA ARG A 225 9.56 -10.19 -20.18
C ARG A 225 8.59 -9.09 -20.61
N HIS A 226 8.16 -8.25 -19.67
CA HIS A 226 7.22 -7.15 -19.94
C HIS A 226 7.89 -5.79 -20.20
N GLY A 227 9.21 -5.73 -20.34
CA GLY A 227 9.94 -4.50 -20.66
C GLY A 227 9.91 -3.43 -19.54
N LEU A 228 9.62 -3.82 -18.29
CA LEU A 228 9.52 -2.92 -17.13
C LEU A 228 10.91 -2.64 -16.54
N ALA A 229 11.74 -1.89 -17.27
CA ALA A 229 13.15 -1.70 -16.98
C ALA A 229 13.44 -1.16 -15.57
N GLU A 230 12.75 -0.09 -15.15
CA GLU A 230 12.93 0.50 -13.81
C GLU A 230 12.54 -0.46 -12.70
N GLY A 231 11.37 -1.11 -12.85
CA GLY A 231 10.89 -2.10 -11.90
C GLY A 231 11.82 -3.31 -11.81
N ARG A 232 12.36 -3.77 -12.95
CA ARG A 232 13.36 -4.84 -13.02
C ARG A 232 14.63 -4.44 -12.26
N ALA A 233 15.20 -3.30 -12.56
CA ALA A 233 16.41 -2.81 -11.88
C ALA A 233 16.21 -2.65 -10.36
N LEU A 234 15.01 -2.25 -9.92
CA LEU A 234 14.67 -2.21 -8.50
C LEU A 234 14.68 -3.61 -7.87
N SER A 235 14.06 -4.61 -8.52
CA SER A 235 14.07 -5.98 -8.02
C SER A 235 15.48 -6.59 -8.01
N GLU A 236 16.31 -6.31 -9.02
CA GLU A 236 17.70 -6.75 -9.09
C GLU A 236 18.54 -6.22 -7.92
N ARG A 237 18.38 -4.94 -7.57
CA ARG A 237 19.07 -4.35 -6.40
C ARG A 237 18.67 -5.06 -5.11
N HIS A 238 17.37 -5.31 -4.90
CA HIS A 238 16.90 -5.99 -3.68
C HIS A 238 17.32 -7.46 -3.66
N LEU A 239 17.36 -8.14 -4.80
CA LEU A 239 17.88 -9.50 -4.93
C LEU A 239 19.36 -9.56 -4.51
N ALA A 240 20.18 -8.64 -5.02
CA ALA A 240 21.60 -8.56 -4.66
C ALA A 240 21.81 -8.39 -3.14
N VAL A 241 20.98 -7.55 -2.49
CA VAL A 241 21.03 -7.38 -1.04
C VAL A 241 20.66 -8.67 -0.30
N SER A 242 19.59 -9.37 -0.71
CA SER A 242 19.18 -10.62 -0.06
C SER A 242 20.25 -11.70 -0.19
N LEU A 243 20.89 -11.81 -1.35
CA LEU A 243 22.00 -12.75 -1.59
C LEU A 243 23.24 -12.42 -0.75
N ALA A 244 23.63 -11.15 -0.70
CA ALA A 244 24.77 -10.72 0.11
C ALA A 244 24.54 -11.01 1.60
N LEU A 245 23.35 -10.77 2.12
CA LEU A 245 23.00 -11.08 3.51
C LEU A 245 23.04 -12.60 3.77
N LEU A 246 22.65 -13.42 2.80
CA LEU A 246 22.68 -14.88 2.91
C LEU A 246 24.11 -15.40 2.95
N GLU A 247 25.02 -14.83 2.15
CA GLU A 247 26.45 -15.23 2.08
C GLU A 247 27.22 -14.85 3.36
N HIS A 248 26.87 -13.76 4.02
CA HIS A 248 27.57 -13.24 5.21
C HIS A 248 27.05 -13.81 6.54
N LYS A 249 26.06 -14.69 6.53
CA LYS A 249 25.59 -15.32 7.75
C LYS A 249 26.57 -16.41 8.22
N PRO A 250 27.04 -16.37 9.47
CA PRO A 250 27.80 -17.49 10.04
C PRO A 250 26.92 -18.75 10.01
N ARG A 251 27.52 -19.83 9.57
CA ARG A 251 26.91 -21.20 9.56
C ARG A 251 26.73 -21.71 10.97
#